data_654212c54a51edbc7f717283f899c5b6
#
_entry.id   654212c54a51edbc7f717283f899c5b6
#
_cell.length_a   1.000
_cell.length_b   1.000
_cell.length_c   1.000
_cell.angle_alpha   90.00
_cell.angle_beta   90.00
_cell.angle_gamma   90.00
#
_symmetry.space_group_name_H-M   'P 1'
#
loop_
_entity.id
_entity.type
_entity.pdbx_description
1 polymer ?
#
loop_
_entity_poly.entity_id
_entity_poly.type
_entity_poly.pdbx_seq_one_letter_code
_entity_poly.pdbx_strand_id
1 'polypeptide(L)'
;MMIKAVVYGVYYGVVQTLDKEHLAILDLPVGYCYTRYKDAGGNDLIEFDLRYFSTLSEADGTRERALSAYPKEIVRAWRRWESGKGSQYYLIPPSIGICIPFFDGRPFFLPSIPAIVNYRDYEAMEKKKDADEIKKILIQKIPHLTSSGELLFEPPEAEEIHRGTVNMLKNNSNISVLTTYADVDV
;
A
#
# COMPACT_ATOMS: atom_id res chain seq x y z
N MET A 1 15.85 3.88 16.65
CA MET A 1 16.24 4.80 15.57
C MET A 1 16.10 4.17 14.18
N MET A 2 16.85 3.13 13.86
CA MET A 2 16.91 2.52 12.52
C MET A 2 15.55 2.07 11.97
N ILE A 3 14.73 1.37 12.76
CA ILE A 3 13.39 0.93 12.33
C ILE A 3 12.49 2.11 11.94
N LYS A 4 12.53 3.20 12.71
CA LYS A 4 11.73 4.40 12.39
C LYS A 4 12.20 5.08 11.10
N ALA A 5 13.52 5.14 10.86
CA ALA A 5 14.06 5.67 9.61
C ALA A 5 13.61 4.83 8.39
N VAL A 6 13.59 3.49 8.51
CA VAL A 6 13.10 2.60 7.45
C VAL A 6 11.61 2.80 7.19
N VAL A 7 10.79 2.89 8.24
CA VAL A 7 9.33 2.99 8.12
C VAL A 7 8.89 4.35 7.59
N TYR A 8 9.50 5.43 8.09
CA TYR A 8 9.08 6.80 7.76
C TYR A 8 9.97 7.48 6.71
N GLY A 9 11.07 6.85 6.31
CA GLY A 9 12.07 7.43 5.41
C GLY A 9 13.06 8.36 6.11
N VAL A 10 12.80 8.74 7.36
CA VAL A 10 13.64 9.63 8.15
C VAL A 10 13.43 9.38 9.63
N TYR A 11 14.47 9.57 10.40
CA TYR A 11 14.43 9.61 11.86
C TYR A 11 14.73 11.00 12.35
N TYR A 12 13.89 11.51 13.24
CA TYR A 12 14.10 12.78 13.95
C TYR A 12 14.24 12.52 15.44
N GLY A 13 15.23 13.16 16.04
CA GLY A 13 15.49 13.07 17.46
C GLY A 13 16.13 14.33 18.02
N VAL A 14 16.12 14.46 19.33
CA VAL A 14 16.87 15.48 20.04
C VAL A 14 17.71 14.87 21.15
N VAL A 15 18.91 15.38 21.30
CA VAL A 15 19.80 15.01 22.39
C VAL A 15 19.44 15.84 23.62
N GLN A 16 19.28 15.17 24.74
CA GLN A 16 19.11 15.78 26.05
C GLN A 16 20.20 15.32 26.97
N THR A 17 20.88 16.25 27.62
CA THR A 17 21.83 15.95 28.68
C THR A 17 21.06 15.77 29.98
N LEU A 18 21.07 14.57 30.52
CA LEU A 18 20.46 14.26 31.81
C LEU A 18 21.35 14.72 32.98
N ASP A 19 22.64 14.39 32.90
CA ASP A 19 23.67 14.80 33.81
C ASP A 19 25.02 14.87 33.08
N LYS A 20 26.13 15.05 33.82
CA LYS A 20 27.46 15.21 33.21
C LYS A 20 27.98 13.99 32.44
N GLU A 21 27.41 12.82 32.69
CA GLU A 21 27.88 11.54 32.14
C GLU A 21 26.83 10.86 31.23
N HIS A 22 25.57 11.29 31.32
CA HIS A 22 24.46 10.62 30.59
C HIS A 22 23.80 11.56 29.59
N LEU A 23 23.71 11.05 28.37
CA LEU A 23 22.94 11.64 27.28
C LEU A 23 21.73 10.74 26.97
N ALA A 24 20.59 11.35 26.79
CA ALA A 24 19.41 10.68 26.28
C ALA A 24 19.08 11.20 24.88
N ILE A 25 18.59 10.31 24.01
CA ILE A 25 18.03 10.68 22.73
C ILE A 25 16.54 10.52 22.84
N LEU A 26 15.83 11.63 22.67
CA LEU A 26 14.37 11.65 22.64
C LEU A 26 13.89 11.64 21.18
N ASP A 27 13.00 10.71 20.88
CA ASP A 27 12.38 10.63 19.58
C ASP A 27 11.39 11.80 19.36
N LEU A 28 11.50 12.45 18.20
CA LEU A 28 10.52 13.44 17.77
C LEU A 28 9.41 12.79 16.93
N PRO A 29 8.16 13.25 17.04
CA PRO A 29 7.06 12.76 16.21
C PRO A 29 7.24 13.21 14.76
N VAL A 30 7.42 12.24 13.84
CA VAL A 30 7.75 12.49 12.43
C VAL A 30 6.71 13.38 11.74
N GLY A 31 5.43 13.23 12.06
CA GLY A 31 4.35 14.03 11.47
C GLY A 31 4.37 15.53 11.85
N TYR A 32 5.21 15.93 12.83
CA TYR A 32 5.35 17.31 13.28
C TYR A 32 6.78 17.86 13.05
N CYS A 33 7.60 17.15 12.27
CA CYS A 33 8.96 17.56 11.94
C CYS A 33 9.08 17.81 10.44
N TYR A 34 9.78 18.90 10.07
CA TYR A 34 10.03 19.29 8.69
C TYR A 34 11.52 19.60 8.50
N THR A 35 12.03 19.38 7.29
CA THR A 35 13.42 19.68 6.90
C THR A 35 13.42 20.68 5.74
N ARG A 36 12.93 21.90 6.00
CA ARG A 36 12.85 22.97 5.00
C ARG A 36 14.16 23.73 4.83
N TYR A 37 15.05 23.65 5.81
CA TYR A 37 16.28 24.41 5.87
C TYR A 37 17.49 23.49 5.98
N LYS A 38 18.62 23.96 5.48
CA LYS A 38 19.92 23.31 5.60
C LYS A 38 20.89 24.22 6.31
N ASP A 39 21.86 23.64 7.03
CA ASP A 39 22.97 24.37 7.59
C ASP A 39 24.03 24.70 6.51
N ALA A 40 25.08 25.42 6.91
CA ALA A 40 26.18 25.75 6.02
C ALA A 40 26.97 24.51 5.51
N GLY A 41 26.85 23.39 6.19
CA GLY A 41 27.44 22.10 5.81
C GLY A 41 26.54 21.26 4.90
N GLY A 42 25.31 21.74 4.58
CA GLY A 42 24.34 21.03 3.78
C GLY A 42 23.50 20.01 4.54
N ASN A 43 23.63 19.94 5.87
CA ASN A 43 22.84 19.04 6.70
C ASN A 43 21.43 19.59 6.91
N ASP A 44 20.44 18.70 6.94
CA ASP A 44 19.04 19.08 7.14
C ASP A 44 18.80 19.55 8.58
N LEU A 45 18.21 20.75 8.70
CA LEU A 45 17.78 21.30 9.98
C LEU A 45 16.34 20.91 10.27
N ILE A 46 16.07 20.50 11.51
CA ILE A 46 14.74 20.07 11.94
C ILE A 46 13.94 21.29 12.35
N GLU A 47 12.83 21.52 11.69
CA GLU A 47 11.81 22.47 12.09
C GLU A 47 10.67 21.71 12.76
N PHE A 48 10.45 21.94 14.05
CA PHE A 48 9.48 21.22 14.86
C PHE A 48 8.20 22.04 15.04
N ASP A 49 7.06 21.46 14.69
CA ASP A 49 5.73 22.06 14.88
C ASP A 49 5.28 21.88 16.34
N LEU A 50 5.23 22.97 17.05
CA LEU A 50 4.89 23.01 18.47
C LEU A 50 3.42 22.64 18.76
N ARG A 51 2.55 22.61 17.74
CA ARG A 51 1.17 22.11 17.90
C ARG A 51 1.11 20.68 18.41
N TYR A 52 2.17 19.91 18.24
CA TYR A 52 2.26 18.58 18.83
C TYR A 52 1.88 18.57 20.30
N PHE A 53 2.37 19.51 21.10
CA PHE A 53 2.05 19.58 22.53
C PHE A 53 0.57 19.89 22.79
N SER A 54 -0.09 20.61 21.90
CA SER A 54 -1.53 20.89 22.01
C SER A 54 -2.39 19.67 21.72
N THR A 55 -1.88 18.65 21.02
CA THR A 55 -2.60 17.39 20.77
C THR A 55 -2.55 16.44 21.98
N LEU A 56 -1.67 16.71 22.94
CA LEU A 56 -1.53 15.89 24.14
C LEU A 56 -2.59 16.28 25.18
N SER A 57 -3.14 15.28 25.86
CA SER A 57 -4.15 15.50 26.90
C SER A 57 -3.56 16.30 28.07
N GLU A 58 -4.30 17.31 28.48
CA GLU A 58 -3.97 18.12 29.64
C GLU A 58 -4.55 17.49 30.91
N ALA A 59 -5.74 16.90 30.80
CA ALA A 59 -6.47 16.33 31.94
C ALA A 59 -5.70 15.19 32.63
N ASP A 60 -4.94 14.40 31.87
CA ASP A 60 -4.19 13.25 32.39
C ASP A 60 -2.74 13.60 32.77
N GLY A 61 -2.37 14.89 32.68
CA GLY A 61 -0.99 15.34 32.88
C GLY A 61 0.02 14.81 31.85
N THR A 62 -0.47 14.27 30.71
CA THR A 62 0.38 13.71 29.64
C THR A 62 1.21 14.80 28.97
N ARG A 63 0.63 16.02 28.77
CA ARG A 63 1.32 17.18 28.23
C ARG A 63 2.49 17.59 29.11
N GLU A 64 2.29 17.71 30.44
CA GLU A 64 3.31 18.10 31.41
C GLU A 64 4.44 17.08 31.49
N ARG A 65 4.13 15.80 31.49
CA ARG A 65 5.12 14.73 31.44
C ARG A 65 5.94 14.77 30.15
N ALA A 66 5.28 14.98 29.01
CA ALA A 66 5.98 15.17 27.74
C ALA A 66 6.90 16.40 27.81
N LEU A 67 6.41 17.56 28.20
CA LEU A 67 7.19 18.79 28.33
C LEU A 67 8.39 18.63 29.25
N SER A 68 8.26 17.90 30.35
CA SER A 68 9.40 17.65 31.26
C SER A 68 10.50 16.79 30.62
N ALA A 69 10.16 15.97 29.64
CA ALA A 69 11.11 15.11 28.92
C ALA A 69 11.84 15.85 27.79
N TYR A 70 11.32 16.97 27.31
CA TYR A 70 11.95 17.72 26.21
C TYR A 70 13.02 18.72 26.68
N PRO A 71 14.02 19.04 25.85
CA PRO A 71 15.00 20.09 26.14
C PRO A 71 14.35 21.42 26.48
N LYS A 72 14.94 22.15 27.41
CA LYS A 72 14.40 23.42 27.94
C LYS A 72 14.15 24.47 26.84
N GLU A 73 14.94 24.44 25.77
CA GLU A 73 14.82 25.33 24.61
C GLU A 73 13.49 25.13 23.89
N ILE A 74 13.10 23.87 23.64
CA ILE A 74 11.83 23.49 23.00
C ILE A 74 10.66 23.87 23.90
N VAL A 75 10.76 23.60 25.21
CA VAL A 75 9.72 23.96 26.18
C VAL A 75 9.51 25.47 26.26
N ARG A 76 10.61 26.26 26.23
CA ARG A 76 10.51 27.72 26.19
C ARG A 76 9.87 28.23 24.90
N ALA A 77 10.21 27.64 23.77
CA ALA A 77 9.62 27.99 22.48
C ALA A 77 8.11 27.72 22.49
N TRP A 78 7.69 26.56 23.00
CA TRP A 78 6.29 26.20 23.11
C TRP A 78 5.51 27.17 24.02
N ARG A 79 6.01 27.47 25.22
CA ARG A 79 5.39 28.43 26.14
C ARG A 79 5.25 29.84 25.53
N ARG A 80 6.24 30.28 24.73
CA ARG A 80 6.14 31.55 24.00
C ARG A 80 5.04 31.51 22.94
N TRP A 81 4.97 30.42 22.19
CA TRP A 81 3.93 30.26 21.19
C TRP A 81 2.53 30.17 21.82
N GLU A 82 2.36 29.39 22.88
CA GLU A 82 1.11 29.27 23.64
C GLU A 82 0.64 30.63 24.18
N SER A 83 1.55 31.48 24.60
CA SER A 83 1.25 32.85 25.06
C SER A 83 1.02 33.87 23.91
N GLY A 84 1.00 33.42 22.65
CA GLY A 84 0.80 34.26 21.47
C GLY A 84 2.01 35.13 21.08
N LYS A 85 3.17 34.92 21.68
CA LYS A 85 4.38 35.76 21.48
C LYS A 85 5.47 35.08 20.64
N GLY A 86 5.25 33.88 20.13
CA GLY A 86 6.24 33.09 19.42
C GLY A 86 5.73 32.51 18.10
N SER A 87 6.66 31.92 17.33
CA SER A 87 6.32 31.15 16.14
C SER A 87 5.79 29.77 16.52
N GLN A 88 4.85 29.24 15.72
CA GLN A 88 4.38 27.87 15.80
C GLN A 88 5.50 26.86 15.51
N TYR A 89 6.44 27.24 14.66
CA TYR A 89 7.54 26.39 14.24
C TYR A 89 8.82 26.79 14.98
N TYR A 90 9.52 25.79 15.53
CA TYR A 90 10.78 25.98 16.21
C TYR A 90 11.90 25.26 15.45
N LEU A 91 12.89 26.02 15.00
CA LEU A 91 14.08 25.47 14.38
C LEU A 91 15.00 24.90 15.46
N ILE A 92 15.19 23.59 15.46
CA ILE A 92 16.05 22.91 16.45
C ILE A 92 17.51 23.19 16.12
N PRO A 93 18.30 23.64 17.10
CA PRO A 93 19.73 23.86 16.90
C PRO A 93 20.45 22.59 16.47
N PRO A 94 21.39 22.66 15.49
CA PRO A 94 22.15 21.49 15.03
C PRO A 94 22.93 20.77 16.14
N SER A 95 23.24 21.48 17.22
CA SER A 95 23.96 20.91 18.37
C SER A 95 23.17 19.88 19.17
N ILE A 96 21.86 19.90 19.06
CA ILE A 96 20.96 18.98 19.79
C ILE A 96 20.03 18.20 18.87
N GLY A 97 19.86 18.61 17.61
CA GLY A 97 19.02 17.95 16.64
C GLY A 97 19.71 16.77 15.97
N ILE A 98 18.98 15.66 15.80
CA ILE A 98 19.43 14.50 15.06
C ILE A 98 18.43 14.25 13.92
N CYS A 99 18.90 14.38 12.68
CA CYS A 99 18.16 14.04 11.48
C CYS A 99 18.92 12.94 10.73
N ILE A 100 18.32 11.76 10.60
CA ILE A 100 18.93 10.64 9.87
C ILE A 100 17.97 10.25 8.75
N PRO A 101 18.21 10.73 7.52
CA PRO A 101 17.44 10.30 6.36
C PRO A 101 17.81 8.85 6.01
N PHE A 102 16.81 8.06 5.59
CA PHE A 102 17.00 6.74 5.04
C PHE A 102 16.92 6.85 3.50
N PHE A 103 18.00 6.43 2.82
CA PHE A 103 18.18 6.67 1.38
C PHE A 103 17.99 8.16 1.01
N ASP A 104 16.97 8.44 0.22
CA ASP A 104 16.60 9.78 -0.25
C ASP A 104 15.48 10.43 0.60
N GLY A 105 15.32 9.98 1.84
CA GLY A 105 14.27 10.47 2.76
C GLY A 105 12.90 9.86 2.52
N ARG A 106 12.82 8.77 1.75
CA ARG A 106 11.56 8.08 1.45
C ARG A 106 11.40 6.81 2.27
N PRO A 107 10.19 6.48 2.70
CA PRO A 107 9.90 5.20 3.32
C PRO A 107 10.29 4.01 2.43
N PHE A 108 10.93 3.01 3.01
CA PHE A 108 11.37 1.82 2.26
C PHE A 108 10.23 1.11 1.51
N PHE A 109 9.06 1.06 2.13
CA PHE A 109 7.90 0.37 1.56
C PHE A 109 7.06 1.23 0.60
N LEU A 110 7.43 2.48 0.37
CA LEU A 110 6.68 3.38 -0.51
C LEU A 110 6.42 2.80 -1.90
N PRO A 111 7.40 2.15 -2.58
CA PRO A 111 7.17 1.54 -3.88
C PRO A 111 6.18 0.38 -3.88
N SER A 112 5.97 -0.27 -2.73
CA SER A 112 5.07 -1.42 -2.59
C SER A 112 3.61 -1.00 -2.32
N ILE A 113 3.35 0.26 -1.99
CA ILE A 113 2.00 0.74 -1.67
C ILE A 113 1.00 0.50 -2.81
N PRO A 114 1.30 0.80 -4.09
CA PRO A 114 0.37 0.53 -5.18
C PRO A 114 -0.01 -0.96 -5.30
N ALA A 115 0.97 -1.86 -5.12
CA ALA A 115 0.72 -3.29 -5.15
C ALA A 115 -0.18 -3.74 -3.98
N ILE A 116 0.03 -3.17 -2.77
CA ILE A 116 -0.78 -3.48 -1.59
C ILE A 116 -2.22 -2.97 -1.77
N VAL A 117 -2.39 -1.75 -2.28
CA VAL A 117 -3.72 -1.15 -2.51
C VAL A 117 -4.51 -1.95 -3.55
N ASN A 118 -3.84 -2.38 -4.62
CA ASN A 118 -4.47 -3.11 -5.72
C ASN A 118 -4.51 -4.64 -5.50
N TYR A 119 -4.05 -5.13 -4.35
CA TYR A 119 -3.95 -6.57 -4.09
C TYR A 119 -5.28 -7.31 -4.29
N ARG A 120 -6.38 -6.72 -3.82
CA ARG A 120 -7.72 -7.33 -3.98
C ARG A 120 -8.15 -7.43 -5.43
N ASP A 121 -7.79 -6.45 -6.25
CA ASP A 121 -8.11 -6.44 -7.67
C ASP A 121 -7.28 -7.49 -8.41
N TYR A 122 -6.00 -7.64 -8.07
CA TYR A 122 -5.15 -8.70 -8.60
C TYR A 122 -5.68 -10.08 -8.22
N GLU A 123 -6.07 -10.30 -6.96
CA GLU A 123 -6.66 -11.57 -6.50
C GLU A 123 -7.96 -11.89 -7.25
N ALA A 124 -8.81 -10.90 -7.48
CA ALA A 124 -10.05 -11.07 -8.25
C ALA A 124 -9.77 -11.40 -9.72
N MET A 125 -8.77 -10.75 -10.32
CA MET A 125 -8.36 -11.02 -11.70
C MET A 125 -7.75 -12.43 -11.84
N GLU A 126 -6.94 -12.87 -10.89
CA GLU A 126 -6.33 -14.20 -10.87
C GLU A 126 -7.41 -15.28 -10.76
N LYS A 127 -8.36 -15.14 -9.83
CA LYS A 127 -9.52 -16.05 -9.71
C LYS A 127 -10.34 -16.11 -10.98
N LYS A 128 -10.54 -14.99 -11.67
CA LYS A 128 -11.24 -14.95 -12.94
C LYS A 128 -10.45 -15.67 -14.03
N LYS A 129 -9.15 -15.44 -14.12
CA LYS A 129 -8.27 -16.12 -15.06
C LYS A 129 -8.30 -17.64 -14.85
N ASP A 130 -8.16 -18.10 -13.61
CA ASP A 130 -8.26 -19.52 -13.28
C ASP A 130 -9.60 -20.12 -13.70
N ALA A 131 -10.70 -19.40 -13.46
CA ALA A 131 -12.03 -19.83 -13.87
C ALA A 131 -12.18 -19.89 -15.40
N ASP A 132 -11.55 -18.97 -16.13
CA ASP A 132 -11.58 -18.95 -17.59
C ASP A 132 -10.65 -20.02 -18.19
N GLU A 133 -9.50 -20.31 -17.58
CA GLU A 133 -8.59 -21.39 -18.01
C GLU A 133 -9.20 -22.79 -17.81
N ILE A 134 -10.12 -22.95 -16.85
CA ILE A 134 -10.81 -24.21 -16.62
C ILE A 134 -11.95 -24.41 -17.64
N LYS A 135 -12.42 -23.36 -18.31
CA LYS A 135 -13.45 -23.48 -19.36
C LYS A 135 -12.88 -24.24 -20.55
N LYS A 136 -13.46 -25.40 -20.83
CA LYS A 136 -13.13 -26.22 -22.00
C LYS A 136 -14.23 -26.06 -23.04
N ILE A 137 -13.83 -25.82 -24.28
CA ILE A 137 -14.75 -25.83 -25.41
C ILE A 137 -14.55 -27.17 -26.12
N LEU A 138 -15.61 -27.97 -26.14
CA LEU A 138 -15.64 -29.20 -26.89
C LEU A 138 -16.29 -28.91 -28.24
N ILE A 139 -15.53 -29.10 -29.30
CA ILE A 139 -16.04 -28.95 -30.67
C ILE A 139 -16.51 -30.33 -31.13
N GLN A 140 -17.82 -30.44 -31.31
CA GLN A 140 -18.45 -31.62 -31.88
C GLN A 140 -18.67 -31.39 -33.37
N LYS A 141 -18.01 -32.18 -34.23
CA LYS A 141 -18.21 -32.16 -35.67
C LYS A 141 -19.18 -33.28 -36.07
N ILE A 142 -20.30 -32.93 -36.67
CA ILE A 142 -21.27 -33.89 -37.16
C ILE A 142 -21.09 -34.01 -38.69
N PRO A 143 -20.84 -35.21 -39.22
CA PRO A 143 -20.70 -35.39 -40.67
C PRO A 143 -22.06 -35.04 -41.35
N HIS A 144 -21.98 -34.17 -42.37
CA HIS A 144 -23.14 -33.64 -43.03
C HIS A 144 -23.53 -34.47 -44.28
N LEU A 145 -22.50 -34.88 -45.04
CA LEU A 145 -22.72 -35.56 -46.29
C LEU A 145 -22.08 -36.97 -46.29
N THR A 146 -22.71 -37.91 -46.96
CA THR A 146 -22.08 -39.21 -47.30
C THR A 146 -21.10 -39.02 -48.44
N SER A 147 -20.28 -40.05 -48.71
CA SER A 147 -19.39 -40.05 -49.88
C SER A 147 -20.13 -40.02 -51.21
N SER A 148 -21.43 -40.26 -51.22
CA SER A 148 -22.33 -40.17 -52.37
C SER A 148 -23.00 -38.77 -52.49
N GLY A 149 -22.78 -37.85 -51.55
CA GLY A 149 -23.35 -36.49 -51.53
C GLY A 149 -24.78 -36.42 -50.95
N GLU A 150 -25.25 -37.48 -50.33
CA GLU A 150 -26.53 -37.47 -49.62
C GLU A 150 -26.35 -37.01 -48.19
N LEU A 151 -27.42 -36.36 -47.60
CA LEU A 151 -27.42 -35.97 -46.19
C LEU A 151 -27.34 -37.20 -45.29
N LEU A 152 -26.36 -37.23 -44.41
CA LEU A 152 -26.14 -38.31 -43.45
C LEU A 152 -27.11 -38.21 -42.27
N PHE A 153 -27.38 -36.98 -41.85
CA PHE A 153 -28.35 -36.65 -40.78
C PHE A 153 -29.24 -35.49 -41.20
N GLU A 154 -30.51 -35.61 -40.93
CA GLU A 154 -31.46 -34.49 -41.08
C GLU A 154 -31.23 -33.46 -39.96
N PRO A 155 -31.55 -32.17 -40.16
CA PRO A 155 -31.38 -31.12 -39.16
C PRO A 155 -31.94 -31.48 -37.77
N PRO A 156 -33.12 -32.10 -37.63
CA PRO A 156 -33.65 -32.52 -36.33
C PRO A 156 -32.79 -33.56 -35.62
N GLU A 157 -32.21 -34.50 -36.37
CA GLU A 157 -31.34 -35.55 -35.81
C GLU A 157 -30.01 -34.97 -35.31
N ALA A 158 -29.44 -34.01 -36.06
CA ALA A 158 -28.24 -33.29 -35.63
C ALA A 158 -28.48 -32.49 -34.35
N GLU A 159 -29.67 -31.89 -34.21
CA GLU A 159 -30.07 -31.19 -32.99
C GLU A 159 -30.23 -32.15 -31.80
N GLU A 160 -30.77 -33.35 -32.03
CA GLU A 160 -30.90 -34.37 -31.00
C GLU A 160 -29.53 -34.89 -30.51
N ILE A 161 -28.59 -35.11 -31.43
CA ILE A 161 -27.17 -35.47 -31.10
C ILE A 161 -26.52 -34.37 -30.29
N HIS A 162 -26.69 -33.10 -30.70
CA HIS A 162 -26.16 -31.96 -29.90
C HIS A 162 -26.76 -31.94 -28.50
N ARG A 163 -28.07 -32.05 -28.39
CA ARG A 163 -28.79 -32.04 -27.11
C ARG A 163 -28.37 -33.20 -26.21
N GLY A 164 -28.17 -34.38 -26.79
CA GLY A 164 -27.61 -35.57 -26.11
C GLY A 164 -26.22 -35.28 -25.52
N THR A 165 -25.32 -34.73 -26.33
CA THR A 165 -23.96 -34.39 -25.90
C THR A 165 -23.96 -33.32 -24.80
N VAL A 166 -24.77 -32.26 -24.94
CA VAL A 166 -24.92 -31.23 -23.91
C VAL A 166 -25.45 -31.82 -22.61
N ASN A 167 -26.44 -32.72 -22.69
CA ASN A 167 -26.99 -33.35 -21.48
C ASN A 167 -25.99 -34.28 -20.77
N MET A 168 -25.16 -35.01 -21.51
CA MET A 168 -24.09 -35.84 -20.95
C MET A 168 -23.05 -35.00 -20.19
N LEU A 169 -22.79 -33.79 -20.67
CA LEU A 169 -21.78 -32.88 -20.09
C LEU A 169 -22.37 -31.90 -19.07
N LYS A 170 -23.69 -31.90 -18.86
CA LYS A 170 -24.42 -30.95 -18.01
C LYS A 170 -23.93 -30.93 -16.55
N ASN A 171 -23.32 -32.00 -16.08
CA ASN A 171 -22.73 -32.10 -14.75
C ASN A 171 -21.34 -31.43 -14.64
N ASN A 172 -20.75 -31.00 -15.75
CA ASN A 172 -19.47 -30.31 -15.82
C ASN A 172 -19.70 -28.83 -16.20
N SER A 173 -19.86 -27.99 -15.20
CA SER A 173 -20.21 -26.56 -15.35
C SER A 173 -19.25 -25.73 -16.20
N ASN A 174 -18.05 -26.26 -16.48
CA ASN A 174 -16.97 -25.53 -17.16
C ASN A 174 -16.74 -26.00 -18.61
N ILE A 175 -17.62 -26.82 -19.18
CA ILE A 175 -17.52 -27.31 -20.56
C ILE A 175 -18.63 -26.69 -21.39
N SER A 176 -18.26 -25.99 -22.45
CA SER A 176 -19.17 -25.52 -23.48
C SER A 176 -19.06 -26.41 -24.73
N VAL A 177 -20.16 -26.78 -25.32
CA VAL A 177 -20.17 -27.58 -26.53
C VAL A 177 -20.55 -26.69 -27.71
N LEU A 178 -19.67 -26.64 -28.69
CA LEU A 178 -19.93 -26.05 -29.99
C LEU A 178 -20.11 -27.18 -30.99
N THR A 179 -21.30 -27.29 -31.54
CA THR A 179 -21.62 -28.29 -32.61
C THR A 179 -21.60 -27.59 -33.95
N THR A 180 -20.85 -28.15 -34.88
CA THR A 180 -20.77 -27.69 -36.27
C THR A 180 -20.79 -28.86 -37.23
N TYR A 181 -21.07 -28.60 -38.49
CA TYR A 181 -20.93 -29.64 -39.53
C TYR A 181 -19.43 -29.86 -39.84
N ALA A 182 -19.12 -31.07 -40.27
CA ALA A 182 -17.71 -31.49 -40.49
C ALA A 182 -17.02 -30.66 -41.59
N ASP A 183 -17.79 -30.09 -42.49
CA ASP A 183 -17.32 -29.35 -43.68
C ASP A 183 -17.02 -27.87 -43.34
N VAL A 184 -17.30 -27.42 -42.10
CA VAL A 184 -17.08 -26.06 -41.67
C VAL A 184 -15.84 -26.03 -40.77
N ASP A 185 -14.79 -25.36 -41.23
CA ASP A 185 -13.65 -25.04 -40.37
C ASP A 185 -14.01 -23.87 -39.45
N VAL A 186 -13.80 -24.09 -38.14
CA VAL A 186 -14.05 -23.11 -37.07
C VAL A 186 -12.75 -22.56 -36.56
#